data_4d43ed5e3ca2ca46ecae07e654a606b3
#
_entry.id   4d43ed5e3ca2ca46ecae07e654a606b3
#
_cell.length_a   1.000
_cell.length_b   1.000
_cell.length_c   1.000
_cell.angle_alpha   90.00
_cell.angle_beta   90.00
_cell.angle_gamma   90.00
#
_symmetry.space_group_name_H-M   'P 1'
#
loop_
_entity.id
_entity.type
_entity.pdbx_description
1 polymer ?
#
loop_
_entity_poly.entity_id
_entity_poly.type
_entity_poly.pdbx_seq_one_letter_code
_entity_poly.pdbx_strand_id
1 'polypeptide(L)'
;MDQTIRFTSSADGLKLAYALCGSGPPLVKAANWLSHLEYDWQSPVWRHWFRFLASGSTLLRYDARGCGLSDWSASDFSLDAQVADLEAVVDAAAVTGFPLLGLSQGGSVAIEYARRHPDKVTHLVLFGAFARGWLVADAKVAQKARALFDLIEAGWGQENPVFREVFTSLFVPGATREQQQWFTDLMRVTSKPAIAANILRAYGMLDIRNRLADVRIPTLVVHCRHDACIPFGLGRELAAGIANARFVELDSHNHVLLENEPAWGRFCALLDEFFGRKPAPSPVESTADLKALAELTERERKVLALVAAGLSNAEIGGKLFISEKTVRNHLTRIFDKLGVNSRARAIVLARDAGLH
;
A
#
# COMPACT_ATOMS: atom_id res chain seq x y z
N MET A 1 -3.27 4.68 17.33
CA MET A 1 -4.46 4.98 16.52
C MET A 1 -5.22 3.68 16.37
N ASP A 2 -6.47 3.64 16.82
CA ASP A 2 -7.29 2.44 16.80
C ASP A 2 -8.27 2.49 15.64
N GLN A 3 -8.66 1.33 15.12
CA GLN A 3 -9.70 1.22 14.12
C GLN A 3 -10.99 0.72 14.75
N THR A 4 -12.13 1.18 14.24
CA THR A 4 -13.45 0.68 14.62
C THR A 4 -14.00 -0.17 13.47
N ILE A 5 -14.15 -1.47 13.70
CA ILE A 5 -14.70 -2.41 12.71
C ILE A 5 -16.21 -2.47 12.87
N ARG A 6 -16.92 -2.40 11.74
CA ARG A 6 -18.37 -2.49 11.62
C ARG A 6 -18.76 -3.39 10.46
N PHE A 7 -20.03 -3.71 10.35
CA PHE A 7 -20.57 -4.56 9.29
C PHE A 7 -21.76 -3.90 8.63
N THR A 8 -21.91 -4.14 7.33
CA THR A 8 -23.08 -3.80 6.54
C THR A 8 -23.46 -4.98 5.64
N SER A 9 -24.56 -4.88 4.93
CA SER A 9 -24.95 -5.88 3.93
C SER A 9 -24.82 -5.32 2.53
N SER A 10 -24.26 -6.12 1.61
CA SER A 10 -24.29 -5.83 0.18
C SER A 10 -25.70 -5.96 -0.40
N ALA A 11 -25.91 -5.53 -1.63
CA ALA A 11 -27.19 -5.61 -2.32
C ALA A 11 -27.67 -7.06 -2.52
N ASP A 12 -26.75 -8.03 -2.62
CA ASP A 12 -27.03 -9.46 -2.72
C ASP A 12 -27.03 -10.20 -1.37
N GLY A 13 -27.01 -9.45 -0.25
CA GLY A 13 -27.19 -9.97 1.10
C GLY A 13 -25.93 -10.47 1.80
N LEU A 14 -24.74 -10.35 1.18
CA LEU A 14 -23.48 -10.70 1.85
C LEU A 14 -23.15 -9.71 2.96
N LYS A 15 -22.60 -10.18 4.08
CA LYS A 15 -22.01 -9.32 5.09
C LYS A 15 -20.65 -8.79 4.64
N LEU A 16 -20.51 -7.48 4.69
CA LEU A 16 -19.27 -6.76 4.40
C LEU A 16 -18.73 -6.13 5.67
N ALA A 17 -17.48 -6.42 5.98
CA ALA A 17 -16.76 -5.79 7.08
C ALA A 17 -16.08 -4.52 6.60
N TYR A 18 -16.23 -3.41 7.33
CA TYR A 18 -15.54 -2.16 7.07
C TYR A 18 -14.97 -1.56 8.35
N ALA A 19 -13.96 -0.72 8.21
CA ALA A 19 -13.31 -0.08 9.33
C ALA A 19 -13.13 1.42 9.09
N LEU A 20 -13.28 2.17 10.17
CA LEU A 20 -12.97 3.59 10.26
C LEU A 20 -11.80 3.79 11.21
N CYS A 21 -10.83 4.62 10.83
CA CYS A 21 -9.71 5.01 11.68
C CYS A 21 -9.22 6.43 11.38
N GLY A 22 -8.60 7.07 12.36
CA GLY A 22 -8.17 8.46 12.26
C GLY A 22 -9.28 9.46 12.57
N SER A 23 -9.01 10.73 12.26
CA SER A 23 -9.94 11.85 12.46
C SER A 23 -9.68 12.94 11.41
N GLY A 24 -10.73 13.61 10.95
CA GLY A 24 -10.68 14.63 9.92
C GLY A 24 -11.59 14.32 8.73
N PRO A 25 -11.41 15.00 7.58
CA PRO A 25 -12.19 14.75 6.37
C PRO A 25 -12.11 13.27 5.93
N PRO A 26 -13.19 12.71 5.34
CA PRO A 26 -13.18 11.34 4.91
C PRO A 26 -12.18 11.09 3.77
N LEU A 27 -11.57 9.92 3.78
CA LEU A 27 -10.78 9.34 2.69
C LEU A 27 -11.22 7.88 2.55
N VAL A 28 -11.58 7.46 1.36
CA VAL A 28 -12.03 6.10 1.10
C VAL A 28 -10.96 5.33 0.33
N LYS A 29 -10.65 4.12 0.80
CA LYS A 29 -9.80 3.17 0.06
C LYS A 29 -10.67 2.02 -0.43
N ALA A 30 -10.80 1.88 -1.75
CA ALA A 30 -11.41 0.70 -2.35
C ALA A 30 -10.65 -0.57 -1.94
N ALA A 31 -11.37 -1.65 -1.67
CA ALA A 31 -10.73 -2.92 -1.36
C ALA A 31 -9.88 -3.38 -2.54
N ASN A 32 -8.74 -3.95 -2.22
CA ASN A 32 -7.89 -4.65 -3.18
C ASN A 32 -7.83 -6.14 -2.81
N TRP A 33 -7.38 -6.94 -3.74
CA TRP A 33 -7.17 -8.36 -3.51
C TRP A 33 -6.21 -8.59 -2.33
N LEU A 34 -6.50 -9.59 -1.50
CA LEU A 34 -5.83 -9.84 -0.24
C LEU A 34 -6.02 -8.69 0.77
N SER A 35 -7.25 -8.52 1.22
CA SER A 35 -7.56 -7.62 2.33
C SER A 35 -7.99 -8.41 3.56
N HIS A 36 -7.58 -7.97 4.74
CA HIS A 36 -8.07 -8.44 6.03
C HIS A 36 -7.92 -7.33 7.06
N LEU A 37 -9.03 -6.74 7.47
CA LEU A 37 -9.04 -5.53 8.30
C LEU A 37 -8.18 -5.63 9.57
N GLU A 38 -8.24 -6.74 10.29
CA GLU A 38 -7.44 -6.93 11.50
C GLU A 38 -5.99 -7.30 11.19
N TYR A 39 -5.78 -8.25 10.27
CA TYR A 39 -4.46 -8.75 9.95
C TYR A 39 -3.60 -7.67 9.30
N ASP A 40 -4.15 -6.92 8.35
CA ASP A 40 -3.47 -5.81 7.67
C ASP A 40 -3.11 -4.67 8.64
N TRP A 41 -3.91 -4.45 9.68
CA TRP A 41 -3.68 -3.39 10.66
C TRP A 41 -2.37 -3.56 11.44
N GLN A 42 -1.93 -4.79 11.66
CA GLN A 42 -0.69 -5.14 12.35
C GLN A 42 0.48 -5.40 11.40
N SER A 43 0.23 -5.34 10.11
CA SER A 43 1.15 -5.73 9.04
C SER A 43 2.44 -4.92 8.98
N PRO A 44 3.61 -5.55 8.85
CA PRO A 44 4.84 -4.84 8.53
C PRO A 44 4.89 -4.35 7.07
N VAL A 45 3.89 -4.73 6.24
CA VAL A 45 3.76 -4.32 4.83
C VAL A 45 2.72 -3.23 4.65
N TRP A 46 1.62 -3.23 5.43
CA TRP A 46 0.49 -2.32 5.23
C TRP A 46 0.35 -1.23 6.30
N ARG A 47 0.83 -1.47 7.51
CA ARG A 47 0.59 -0.57 8.66
C ARG A 47 0.98 0.88 8.40
N HIS A 48 2.09 1.13 7.71
CA HIS A 48 2.55 2.48 7.39
C HIS A 48 1.61 3.18 6.39
N TRP A 49 1.04 2.45 5.42
CA TRP A 49 0.02 2.98 4.51
C TRP A 49 -1.19 3.50 5.28
N PHE A 50 -1.73 2.69 6.17
CA PHE A 50 -2.94 3.07 6.92
C PHE A 50 -2.69 4.20 7.89
N ARG A 51 -1.54 4.21 8.55
CA ARG A 51 -1.12 5.32 9.41
C ARG A 51 -1.03 6.63 8.65
N PHE A 52 -0.41 6.62 7.48
CA PHE A 52 -0.29 7.80 6.62
C PHE A 52 -1.66 8.25 6.10
N LEU A 53 -2.47 7.33 5.54
CA LEU A 53 -3.78 7.66 4.99
C LEU A 53 -4.75 8.17 6.06
N ALA A 54 -4.65 7.69 7.29
CA ALA A 54 -5.46 8.13 8.41
C ALA A 54 -4.89 9.37 9.14
N SER A 55 -3.68 9.82 8.78
CA SER A 55 -3.09 11.04 9.33
C SER A 55 -3.82 12.26 8.77
N GLY A 56 -4.61 12.92 9.63
CA GLY A 56 -5.42 14.07 9.24
C GLY A 56 -6.66 13.74 8.42
N SER A 57 -7.08 12.48 8.37
CA SER A 57 -8.30 12.01 7.70
C SER A 57 -8.99 10.92 8.50
N THR A 58 -10.29 10.79 8.27
CA THR A 58 -11.04 9.58 8.65
C THR A 58 -10.95 8.60 7.49
N LEU A 59 -10.05 7.61 7.60
CA LEU A 59 -9.88 6.57 6.59
C LEU A 59 -10.99 5.54 6.71
N LEU A 60 -11.78 5.36 5.65
CA LEU A 60 -12.72 4.26 5.45
C LEU A 60 -12.06 3.20 4.55
N ARG A 61 -12.01 1.96 5.03
CA ARG A 61 -11.57 0.79 4.26
C ARG A 61 -12.45 -0.41 4.58
N TYR A 62 -12.48 -1.40 3.70
CA TYR A 62 -13.32 -2.59 3.88
C TYR A 62 -12.63 -3.82 3.31
N ASP A 63 -13.08 -4.99 3.76
CA ASP A 63 -12.69 -6.27 3.17
C ASP A 63 -13.58 -6.58 1.97
N ALA A 64 -12.95 -6.91 0.85
CA ALA A 64 -13.68 -7.33 -0.35
C ALA A 64 -14.56 -8.54 -0.07
N ARG A 65 -15.65 -8.70 -0.85
CA ARG A 65 -16.46 -9.93 -0.84
C ARG A 65 -15.57 -11.17 -1.02
N GLY A 66 -15.76 -12.16 -0.18
CA GLY A 66 -14.94 -13.37 -0.16
C GLY A 66 -13.58 -13.23 0.53
N CYS A 67 -13.28 -12.08 1.16
CA CYS A 67 -12.01 -11.82 1.81
C CYS A 67 -12.17 -11.37 3.27
N GLY A 68 -11.16 -11.63 4.08
CA GLY A 68 -10.99 -11.14 5.44
C GLY A 68 -12.18 -11.44 6.34
N LEU A 69 -12.74 -10.40 6.93
CA LEU A 69 -13.90 -10.47 7.82
C LEU A 69 -15.25 -10.39 7.08
N SER A 70 -15.25 -10.14 5.77
CA SER A 70 -16.45 -10.20 4.93
C SER A 70 -16.86 -11.65 4.65
N ASP A 71 -18.13 -11.88 4.26
CA ASP A 71 -18.64 -13.22 3.99
C ASP A 71 -17.87 -13.92 2.86
N TRP A 72 -17.53 -15.20 3.09
CA TRP A 72 -16.82 -16.04 2.15
C TRP A 72 -17.76 -16.92 1.30
N SER A 73 -19.05 -16.66 1.34
CA SER A 73 -20.06 -17.34 0.52
C SER A 73 -20.32 -16.67 -0.83
N ALA A 74 -19.55 -15.61 -1.14
CA ALA A 74 -19.68 -14.88 -2.40
C ALA A 74 -19.45 -15.80 -3.62
N SER A 75 -20.29 -15.64 -4.63
CA SER A 75 -20.22 -16.35 -5.91
C SER A 75 -20.07 -15.41 -7.11
N ASP A 76 -20.54 -14.17 -7.00
CA ASP A 76 -20.38 -13.12 -8.02
C ASP A 76 -19.22 -12.20 -7.64
N PHE A 77 -18.18 -12.17 -8.48
CA PHE A 77 -17.01 -11.30 -8.37
C PHE A 77 -16.92 -10.29 -9.51
N SER A 78 -18.03 -10.04 -10.20
CA SER A 78 -18.11 -9.04 -11.26
C SER A 78 -17.73 -7.66 -10.75
N LEU A 79 -17.30 -6.77 -11.66
CA LEU A 79 -17.01 -5.38 -11.31
C LEU A 79 -18.24 -4.68 -10.72
N ASP A 80 -19.43 -4.95 -11.28
CA ASP A 80 -20.67 -4.34 -10.80
C ASP A 80 -21.01 -4.76 -9.36
N ALA A 81 -20.83 -6.03 -9.02
CA ALA A 81 -21.02 -6.52 -7.66
C ALA A 81 -20.03 -5.87 -6.67
N GLN A 82 -18.77 -5.70 -7.06
CA GLN A 82 -17.76 -5.07 -6.21
C GLN A 82 -17.96 -3.56 -6.07
N VAL A 83 -18.50 -2.89 -7.08
CA VAL A 83 -18.89 -1.48 -6.99
C VAL A 83 -20.08 -1.32 -6.06
N ALA A 84 -21.08 -2.20 -6.14
CA ALA A 84 -22.21 -2.21 -5.23
C ALA A 84 -21.80 -2.45 -3.77
N ASP A 85 -20.73 -3.24 -3.52
CA ASP A 85 -20.14 -3.38 -2.18
C ASP A 85 -19.58 -2.06 -1.67
N LEU A 86 -18.82 -1.34 -2.51
CA LEU A 86 -18.30 -0.03 -2.14
C LEU A 86 -19.43 0.97 -1.89
N GLU A 87 -20.49 0.96 -2.69
CA GLU A 87 -21.69 1.77 -2.49
C GLU A 87 -22.31 1.50 -1.11
N ALA A 88 -22.55 0.22 -0.78
CA ALA A 88 -23.11 -0.19 0.51
C ALA A 88 -22.22 0.23 1.71
N VAL A 89 -20.90 0.13 1.59
CA VAL A 89 -19.95 0.52 2.63
C VAL A 89 -19.92 2.04 2.82
N VAL A 90 -19.88 2.81 1.74
CA VAL A 90 -19.89 4.28 1.78
C VAL A 90 -21.19 4.79 2.40
N ASP A 91 -22.31 4.23 2.02
CA ASP A 91 -23.63 4.63 2.55
C ASP A 91 -23.75 4.26 4.04
N ALA A 92 -23.31 3.05 4.45
CA ALA A 92 -23.30 2.64 5.85
C ALA A 92 -22.37 3.47 6.74
N ALA A 93 -21.26 3.95 6.17
CA ALA A 93 -20.35 4.86 6.87
C ALA A 93 -20.81 6.31 6.87
N ALA A 94 -21.87 6.65 6.11
CA ALA A 94 -22.44 7.98 5.95
C ALA A 94 -21.38 9.04 5.54
N VAL A 95 -20.44 8.69 4.64
CA VAL A 95 -19.40 9.60 4.15
C VAL A 95 -19.76 10.19 2.78
N THR A 96 -19.45 11.46 2.59
CA THR A 96 -19.71 12.20 1.35
C THR A 96 -18.54 13.12 1.03
N GLY A 97 -18.32 13.42 -0.26
CA GLY A 97 -17.31 14.39 -0.68
C GLY A 97 -15.88 13.96 -0.30
N PHE A 98 -15.44 12.79 -0.74
CA PHE A 98 -14.17 12.18 -0.33
C PHE A 98 -13.21 11.93 -1.49
N PRO A 99 -11.89 11.97 -1.26
CA PRO A 99 -10.90 11.34 -2.13
C PRO A 99 -11.06 9.82 -2.10
N LEU A 100 -10.96 9.17 -3.27
CA LEU A 100 -11.04 7.72 -3.43
C LEU A 100 -9.70 7.16 -3.91
N LEU A 101 -9.12 6.25 -3.13
CA LEU A 101 -7.90 5.54 -3.47
C LEU A 101 -8.24 4.12 -3.97
N GLY A 102 -7.85 3.83 -5.20
CA GLY A 102 -7.86 2.50 -5.79
C GLY A 102 -6.43 1.98 -5.99
N LEU A 103 -6.08 0.89 -5.30
CA LEU A 103 -4.80 0.22 -5.44
C LEU A 103 -5.00 -1.09 -6.21
N SER A 104 -4.13 -1.35 -7.21
CA SER A 104 -4.19 -2.59 -7.99
C SER A 104 -5.59 -2.84 -8.57
N GLN A 105 -6.21 -4.00 -8.30
CA GLN A 105 -7.56 -4.34 -8.71
C GLN A 105 -8.62 -3.37 -8.16
N GLY A 106 -8.41 -2.84 -6.96
CA GLY A 106 -9.27 -1.82 -6.38
C GLY A 106 -9.34 -0.54 -7.21
N GLY A 107 -8.36 -0.33 -8.11
CA GLY A 107 -8.37 0.76 -9.07
C GLY A 107 -9.55 0.70 -10.03
N SER A 108 -9.88 -0.48 -10.55
CA SER A 108 -11.01 -0.66 -11.47
C SER A 108 -12.36 -0.40 -10.77
N VAL A 109 -12.48 -0.83 -9.51
CA VAL A 109 -13.67 -0.54 -8.68
C VAL A 109 -13.77 0.96 -8.41
N ALA A 110 -12.66 1.61 -8.08
CA ALA A 110 -12.62 3.05 -7.82
C ALA A 110 -12.96 3.87 -9.08
N ILE A 111 -12.46 3.48 -10.25
CA ILE A 111 -12.79 4.12 -11.53
C ILE A 111 -14.29 4.04 -11.80
N GLU A 112 -14.87 2.84 -11.72
CA GLU A 112 -16.28 2.63 -12.01
C GLU A 112 -17.18 3.33 -11.00
N TYR A 113 -16.82 3.30 -9.71
CA TYR A 113 -17.51 4.04 -8.66
C TYR A 113 -17.48 5.55 -8.94
N ALA A 114 -16.31 6.11 -9.23
CA ALA A 114 -16.13 7.52 -9.50
C ALA A 114 -16.90 7.99 -10.76
N ARG A 115 -17.01 7.10 -11.78
CA ARG A 115 -17.81 7.34 -12.98
C ARG A 115 -19.32 7.40 -12.67
N ARG A 116 -19.80 6.52 -11.77
CA ARG A 116 -21.22 6.47 -11.35
C ARG A 116 -21.60 7.57 -10.38
N HIS A 117 -20.67 7.99 -9.53
CA HIS A 117 -20.88 8.93 -8.43
C HIS A 117 -19.90 10.11 -8.47
N PRO A 118 -19.87 10.89 -9.57
CA PRO A 118 -18.92 11.99 -9.71
C PRO A 118 -19.13 13.13 -8.69
N ASP A 119 -20.30 13.21 -8.09
CA ASP A 119 -20.69 14.14 -7.02
C ASP A 119 -20.16 13.74 -5.64
N LYS A 120 -19.90 12.45 -5.43
CA LYS A 120 -19.38 11.92 -4.16
C LYS A 120 -17.85 11.93 -4.08
N VAL A 121 -17.13 11.82 -5.21
CA VAL A 121 -15.67 11.66 -5.26
C VAL A 121 -15.00 12.97 -5.65
N THR A 122 -14.19 13.55 -4.76
CA THR A 122 -13.49 14.81 -4.99
C THR A 122 -12.18 14.63 -5.79
N HIS A 123 -11.46 13.56 -5.52
CA HIS A 123 -10.18 13.21 -6.15
C HIS A 123 -10.11 11.69 -6.31
N LEU A 124 -9.53 11.23 -7.42
CA LEU A 124 -9.27 9.81 -7.66
C LEU A 124 -7.77 9.55 -7.68
N VAL A 125 -7.30 8.63 -6.85
CA VAL A 125 -5.92 8.16 -6.84
C VAL A 125 -5.87 6.71 -7.26
N LEU A 126 -5.08 6.38 -8.27
CA LEU A 126 -4.91 5.05 -8.83
C LEU A 126 -3.45 4.63 -8.70
N PHE A 127 -3.16 3.68 -7.82
CA PHE A 127 -1.81 3.20 -7.56
C PHE A 127 -1.63 1.77 -8.07
N GLY A 128 -0.67 1.53 -8.98
CA GLY A 128 -0.42 0.20 -9.54
C GLY A 128 -1.66 -0.42 -10.20
N ALA A 129 -2.60 0.42 -10.67
CA ALA A 129 -3.89 0.03 -11.20
C ALA A 129 -3.83 -0.22 -12.71
N PHE A 130 -4.89 -0.82 -13.26
CA PHE A 130 -5.01 -1.16 -14.66
C PHE A 130 -6.47 -1.09 -15.13
N ALA A 131 -6.68 -0.84 -16.43
CA ALA A 131 -8.00 -0.79 -17.06
C ALA A 131 -8.36 -2.08 -17.82
N ARG A 132 -7.40 -2.95 -18.07
CA ARG A 132 -7.62 -4.28 -18.67
C ARG A 132 -6.83 -5.36 -17.97
N GLY A 133 -7.46 -6.49 -17.80
CA GLY A 133 -6.85 -7.66 -17.19
C GLY A 133 -5.96 -8.43 -18.18
N TRP A 134 -5.19 -9.33 -17.66
CA TRP A 134 -4.19 -10.12 -18.40
C TRP A 134 -4.77 -11.24 -19.27
N LEU A 135 -5.99 -11.71 -19.01
CA LEU A 135 -6.65 -12.72 -19.88
C LEU A 135 -7.20 -12.13 -21.19
N VAL A 136 -7.42 -10.82 -21.22
CA VAL A 136 -7.84 -10.07 -22.43
C VAL A 136 -6.67 -9.38 -23.12
N ALA A 137 -5.44 -9.61 -22.64
CA ALA A 137 -4.21 -9.17 -23.28
C ALA A 137 -3.83 -10.10 -24.46
N ASP A 138 -2.60 -9.97 -24.98
CA ASP A 138 -2.13 -10.89 -26.00
C ASP A 138 -2.03 -12.35 -25.49
N ALA A 139 -2.00 -13.32 -26.43
CA ALA A 139 -2.06 -14.75 -26.12
C ALA A 139 -0.93 -15.22 -25.18
N LYS A 140 0.26 -14.62 -25.26
CA LYS A 140 1.44 -14.98 -24.45
C LYS A 140 1.25 -14.53 -22.99
N VAL A 141 0.71 -13.32 -22.79
CA VAL A 141 0.38 -12.81 -21.45
C VAL A 141 -0.75 -13.63 -20.83
N ALA A 142 -1.81 -13.91 -21.61
CA ALA A 142 -2.93 -14.73 -21.17
C ALA A 142 -2.51 -16.16 -20.78
N GLN A 143 -1.57 -16.76 -21.51
CA GLN A 143 -1.02 -18.09 -21.17
C GLN A 143 -0.28 -18.08 -19.83
N LYS A 144 0.57 -17.08 -19.59
CA LYS A 144 1.27 -16.93 -18.30
C LYS A 144 0.30 -16.74 -17.14
N ALA A 145 -0.74 -15.95 -17.34
CA ALA A 145 -1.78 -15.70 -16.34
C ALA A 145 -2.53 -16.98 -15.98
N ARG A 146 -2.91 -17.81 -16.96
CA ARG A 146 -3.56 -19.11 -16.69
C ARG A 146 -2.68 -20.03 -15.85
N ALA A 147 -1.38 -20.14 -16.20
CA ALA A 147 -0.43 -20.95 -15.41
C ALA A 147 -0.33 -20.46 -13.95
N LEU A 148 -0.41 -19.14 -13.72
CA LEU A 148 -0.43 -18.56 -12.39
C LEU A 148 -1.73 -18.88 -11.63
N PHE A 149 -2.88 -18.91 -12.29
CA PHE A 149 -4.15 -19.31 -11.69
C PHE A 149 -4.17 -20.78 -11.31
N ASP A 150 -3.65 -21.67 -12.18
CA ASP A 150 -3.51 -23.10 -11.88
C ASP A 150 -2.62 -23.30 -10.65
N LEU A 151 -1.56 -22.50 -10.50
CA LEU A 151 -0.71 -22.50 -9.32
C LEU A 151 -1.46 -22.08 -8.04
N ILE A 152 -2.33 -21.09 -8.12
CA ILE A 152 -3.17 -20.69 -6.99
C ILE A 152 -4.12 -21.81 -6.58
N GLU A 153 -4.83 -22.39 -7.53
CA GLU A 153 -5.77 -23.48 -7.23
C GLU A 153 -5.08 -24.69 -6.59
N ALA A 154 -3.89 -25.03 -7.08
CA ALA A 154 -3.11 -26.15 -6.56
C ALA A 154 -2.44 -25.89 -5.21
N GLY A 155 -2.02 -24.65 -4.94
CA GLY A 155 -1.07 -24.36 -3.86
C GLY A 155 -1.53 -23.40 -2.77
N TRP A 156 -2.61 -22.64 -2.97
CA TRP A 156 -3.01 -21.58 -2.04
C TRP A 156 -3.30 -22.06 -0.62
N GLY A 157 -4.03 -23.17 -0.48
CA GLY A 157 -4.40 -23.75 0.81
C GLY A 157 -3.36 -24.70 1.40
N GLN A 158 -2.26 -24.98 0.72
CA GLN A 158 -1.25 -25.94 1.17
C GLN A 158 -0.45 -25.41 2.36
N GLU A 159 0.00 -26.31 3.24
CA GLU A 159 0.92 -25.95 4.34
C GLU A 159 2.27 -25.46 3.81
N ASN A 160 2.78 -26.11 2.74
CA ASN A 160 4.02 -25.70 2.10
C ASN A 160 3.88 -24.28 1.49
N PRO A 161 4.69 -23.30 1.89
CA PRO A 161 4.56 -21.91 1.46
C PRO A 161 5.03 -21.65 0.03
N VAL A 162 5.76 -22.55 -0.60
CA VAL A 162 6.44 -22.33 -1.91
C VAL A 162 5.51 -21.75 -2.97
N PHE A 163 4.27 -22.23 -3.07
CA PHE A 163 3.30 -21.71 -4.04
C PHE A 163 2.93 -20.26 -3.76
N ARG A 164 2.81 -19.88 -2.49
CA ARG A 164 2.47 -18.51 -2.09
C ARG A 164 3.67 -17.56 -2.18
N GLU A 165 4.88 -18.06 -1.99
CA GLU A 165 6.12 -17.29 -2.12
C GLU A 165 6.31 -16.75 -3.55
N VAL A 166 5.84 -17.47 -4.57
CA VAL A 166 5.81 -16.97 -5.95
C VAL A 166 5.02 -15.66 -6.04
N PHE A 167 3.83 -15.59 -5.42
CA PHE A 167 3.04 -14.37 -5.42
C PHE A 167 3.68 -13.28 -4.57
N THR A 168 4.16 -13.62 -3.39
CA THR A 168 4.87 -12.67 -2.52
C THR A 168 6.02 -11.99 -3.26
N SER A 169 6.78 -12.76 -4.06
CA SER A 169 7.88 -12.23 -4.86
C SER A 169 7.45 -11.29 -5.99
N LEU A 170 6.20 -11.37 -6.44
CA LEU A 170 5.65 -10.42 -7.41
C LEU A 170 5.18 -9.11 -6.75
N PHE A 171 4.62 -9.21 -5.54
CA PHE A 171 4.05 -8.04 -4.86
C PHE A 171 5.10 -7.22 -4.11
N VAL A 172 6.01 -7.87 -3.43
CA VAL A 172 7.01 -7.22 -2.55
C VAL A 172 8.40 -7.85 -2.70
N PRO A 173 9.00 -7.84 -3.90
CA PRO A 173 10.31 -8.46 -4.14
C PRO A 173 11.43 -7.87 -3.27
N GLY A 174 11.33 -6.59 -2.88
CA GLY A 174 12.29 -5.90 -2.01
C GLY A 174 12.05 -6.07 -0.51
N ALA A 175 11.08 -6.90 -0.11
CA ALA A 175 10.70 -7.07 1.28
C ALA A 175 11.73 -7.88 2.09
N THR A 176 11.82 -7.59 3.39
CA THR A 176 12.55 -8.45 4.34
C THR A 176 11.89 -9.83 4.45
N ARG A 177 12.63 -10.81 4.96
CA ARG A 177 12.09 -12.17 5.19
C ARG A 177 10.84 -12.15 6.08
N GLU A 178 10.81 -11.32 7.11
CA GLU A 178 9.65 -11.14 7.99
C GLU A 178 8.44 -10.60 7.22
N GLN A 179 8.63 -9.57 6.39
CA GLN A 179 7.58 -8.99 5.55
C GLN A 179 7.06 -9.99 4.51
N GLN A 180 7.97 -10.77 3.88
CA GLN A 180 7.59 -11.82 2.94
C GLN A 180 6.77 -12.92 3.61
N GLN A 181 7.21 -13.37 4.79
CA GLN A 181 6.49 -14.39 5.56
C GLN A 181 5.10 -13.89 5.92
N TRP A 182 5.00 -12.66 6.42
CA TRP A 182 3.72 -12.05 6.78
C TRP A 182 2.77 -11.98 5.57
N PHE A 183 3.27 -11.55 4.40
CA PHE A 183 2.47 -11.46 3.17
C PHE A 183 2.04 -12.83 2.67
N THR A 184 2.89 -13.83 2.80
CA THR A 184 2.59 -15.23 2.50
C THR A 184 1.49 -15.79 3.41
N ASP A 185 1.54 -15.45 4.71
CA ASP A 185 0.54 -15.88 5.68
C ASP A 185 -0.80 -15.17 5.50
N LEU A 186 -0.80 -13.89 5.09
CA LEU A 186 -2.02 -13.14 4.72
C LEU A 186 -2.87 -13.94 3.72
N MET A 187 -2.25 -14.56 2.72
CA MET A 187 -2.96 -15.35 1.70
C MET A 187 -3.81 -16.46 2.33
N ARG A 188 -3.34 -17.09 3.40
CA ARG A 188 -4.07 -18.17 4.09
C ARG A 188 -5.26 -17.67 4.91
N VAL A 189 -5.12 -16.50 5.53
CA VAL A 189 -6.13 -15.97 6.45
C VAL A 189 -7.17 -15.11 5.74
N THR A 190 -6.89 -14.66 4.51
CA THR A 190 -7.76 -13.72 3.82
C THR A 190 -8.86 -14.39 3.00
N SER A 191 -8.64 -15.57 2.40
CA SER A 191 -9.63 -16.17 1.49
C SER A 191 -9.37 -17.65 1.24
N LYS A 192 -10.42 -18.38 0.77
CA LYS A 192 -10.31 -19.76 0.31
C LYS A 192 -9.68 -19.83 -1.10
N PRO A 193 -8.99 -20.94 -1.45
CA PRO A 193 -8.35 -21.11 -2.77
C PRO A 193 -9.28 -20.83 -3.95
N ALA A 194 -10.47 -21.43 -3.95
CA ALA A 194 -11.45 -21.27 -5.03
C ALA A 194 -11.94 -19.82 -5.17
N ILE A 195 -12.12 -19.10 -4.05
CA ILE A 195 -12.53 -17.70 -4.05
C ILE A 195 -11.39 -16.83 -4.60
N ALA A 196 -10.16 -17.02 -4.12
CA ALA A 196 -8.99 -16.30 -4.60
C ALA A 196 -8.81 -16.46 -6.12
N ALA A 197 -8.96 -17.68 -6.64
CA ALA A 197 -8.90 -17.98 -8.07
C ALA A 197 -10.03 -17.29 -8.85
N ASN A 198 -11.27 -17.30 -8.35
CA ASN A 198 -12.41 -16.66 -9.00
C ASN A 198 -12.27 -15.14 -9.06
N ILE A 199 -11.80 -14.52 -7.98
CA ILE A 199 -11.48 -13.08 -7.95
C ILE A 199 -10.46 -12.74 -9.03
N LEU A 200 -9.35 -13.49 -9.10
CA LEU A 200 -8.30 -13.23 -10.10
C LEU A 200 -8.78 -13.48 -11.55
N ARG A 201 -9.65 -14.46 -11.78
CA ARG A 201 -10.27 -14.66 -13.10
C ARG A 201 -11.15 -13.48 -13.47
N ALA A 202 -11.97 -12.99 -12.56
CA ALA A 202 -12.83 -11.83 -12.81
C ALA A 202 -12.01 -10.60 -13.21
N TYR A 203 -10.95 -10.30 -12.48
CA TYR A 203 -10.05 -9.20 -12.84
C TYR A 203 -9.22 -9.49 -14.10
N GLY A 204 -8.84 -10.74 -14.33
CA GLY A 204 -8.15 -11.17 -15.55
C GLY A 204 -8.96 -10.92 -16.82
N MET A 205 -10.29 -11.04 -16.74
CA MET A 205 -11.22 -10.82 -17.85
C MET A 205 -11.70 -9.37 -17.97
N LEU A 206 -11.31 -8.50 -17.04
CA LEU A 206 -11.75 -7.11 -17.02
C LEU A 206 -11.25 -6.34 -18.25
N ASP A 207 -12.13 -5.54 -18.85
CA ASP A 207 -11.77 -4.49 -19.80
C ASP A 207 -12.72 -3.30 -19.65
N ILE A 208 -12.20 -2.22 -19.07
CA ILE A 208 -12.96 -0.97 -18.85
C ILE A 208 -12.36 0.21 -19.60
N ARG A 209 -11.49 -0.03 -20.59
CA ARG A 209 -10.83 1.04 -21.34
C ARG A 209 -11.82 2.00 -21.99
N ASN A 210 -12.96 1.50 -22.44
CA ASN A 210 -14.03 2.30 -23.02
C ASN A 210 -14.77 3.21 -22.03
N ARG A 211 -14.55 3.04 -20.71
CA ARG A 211 -15.17 3.84 -19.64
C ARG A 211 -14.26 4.96 -19.12
N LEU A 212 -12.97 4.93 -19.46
CA LEU A 212 -11.96 5.86 -18.90
C LEU A 212 -12.24 7.32 -19.29
N ALA A 213 -12.70 7.57 -20.51
CA ALA A 213 -13.03 8.92 -21.00
C ALA A 213 -14.21 9.57 -20.25
N ASP A 214 -15.03 8.77 -19.56
CA ASP A 214 -16.16 9.27 -18.78
C ASP A 214 -15.76 9.74 -17.37
N VAL A 215 -14.53 9.44 -16.91
CA VAL A 215 -14.00 9.90 -15.62
C VAL A 215 -13.66 11.38 -15.71
N ARG A 216 -14.42 12.22 -15.00
CA ARG A 216 -14.31 13.69 -15.03
C ARG A 216 -13.56 14.29 -13.85
N ILE A 217 -13.28 13.49 -12.83
CA ILE A 217 -12.69 13.92 -11.56
C ILE A 217 -11.19 14.12 -11.72
N PRO A 218 -10.56 15.06 -10.99
CA PRO A 218 -9.11 15.14 -10.88
C PRO A 218 -8.53 13.79 -10.50
N THR A 219 -7.64 13.24 -11.35
CA THR A 219 -7.12 11.89 -11.18
C THR A 219 -5.59 11.88 -11.13
N LEU A 220 -5.03 11.23 -10.12
CA LEU A 220 -3.60 10.95 -10.00
C LEU A 220 -3.35 9.45 -10.23
N VAL A 221 -2.61 9.13 -11.28
CA VAL A 221 -2.16 7.76 -11.57
C VAL A 221 -0.70 7.63 -11.18
N VAL A 222 -0.41 6.74 -10.23
CA VAL A 222 0.94 6.47 -9.75
C VAL A 222 1.31 5.02 -10.05
N HIS A 223 2.48 4.77 -10.60
CA HIS A 223 2.91 3.41 -10.93
C HIS A 223 4.41 3.24 -10.70
N CYS A 224 4.79 2.11 -10.12
CA CYS A 224 6.20 1.76 -9.95
C CYS A 224 6.80 1.33 -11.29
N ARG A 225 7.95 1.89 -11.66
CA ARG A 225 8.59 1.65 -12.97
C ARG A 225 8.92 0.17 -13.20
N HIS A 226 9.32 -0.52 -12.15
CA HIS A 226 9.77 -1.90 -12.20
C HIS A 226 8.80 -2.86 -11.49
N ASP A 227 7.51 -2.47 -11.40
CA ASP A 227 6.44 -3.28 -10.81
C ASP A 227 6.44 -4.69 -11.43
N ALA A 228 6.72 -5.69 -10.60
CA ALA A 228 6.81 -7.08 -11.06
C ALA A 228 5.42 -7.75 -11.19
N CYS A 229 4.39 -7.17 -10.55
CA CYS A 229 3.02 -7.68 -10.55
C CYS A 229 2.20 -7.10 -11.70
N ILE A 230 2.13 -5.78 -11.80
CA ILE A 230 1.36 -5.06 -12.83
C ILE A 230 2.31 -4.29 -13.75
N PRO A 231 2.42 -4.68 -15.02
CA PRO A 231 3.32 -4.02 -15.96
C PRO A 231 3.13 -2.50 -16.05
N PHE A 232 4.22 -1.75 -15.98
CA PHE A 232 4.24 -0.28 -16.01
C PHE A 232 3.43 0.33 -17.18
N GLY A 233 3.43 -0.33 -18.35
CA GLY A 233 2.67 0.11 -19.52
C GLY A 233 1.16 0.19 -19.28
N LEU A 234 0.60 -0.63 -18.37
CA LEU A 234 -0.82 -0.58 -18.04
C LEU A 234 -1.20 0.67 -17.24
N GLY A 235 -0.31 1.16 -16.37
CA GLY A 235 -0.50 2.46 -15.70
C GLY A 235 -0.47 3.64 -16.66
N ARG A 236 0.40 3.59 -17.67
CA ARG A 236 0.44 4.62 -18.74
C ARG A 236 -0.81 4.58 -19.62
N GLU A 237 -1.26 3.37 -19.99
CA GLU A 237 -2.51 3.18 -20.75
C GLU A 237 -3.70 3.76 -19.97
N LEU A 238 -3.76 3.48 -18.68
CA LEU A 238 -4.80 4.00 -17.79
C LEU A 238 -4.80 5.53 -17.74
N ALA A 239 -3.64 6.15 -17.54
CA ALA A 239 -3.51 7.60 -17.48
C ALA A 239 -3.85 8.27 -18.82
N ALA A 240 -3.47 7.66 -19.93
CA ALA A 240 -3.79 8.17 -21.26
C ALA A 240 -5.28 8.12 -21.59
N GLY A 241 -6.04 7.22 -20.97
CA GLY A 241 -7.48 7.07 -21.17
C GLY A 241 -8.33 8.07 -20.38
N ILE A 242 -7.80 8.68 -19.31
CA ILE A 242 -8.51 9.62 -18.43
C ILE A 242 -8.07 11.05 -18.73
N ALA A 243 -8.97 11.90 -19.20
CA ALA A 243 -8.65 13.24 -19.74
C ALA A 243 -7.91 14.16 -18.75
N ASN A 244 -8.21 14.07 -17.45
CA ASN A 244 -7.63 14.93 -16.42
C ASN A 244 -6.64 14.18 -15.52
N ALA A 245 -6.04 13.10 -16.02
CA ALA A 245 -5.10 12.32 -15.25
C ALA A 245 -3.68 12.91 -15.29
N ARG A 246 -3.09 13.07 -14.10
CA ARG A 246 -1.65 13.28 -13.92
C ARG A 246 -1.00 11.91 -13.72
N PHE A 247 -0.03 11.54 -14.55
CA PHE A 247 0.76 10.31 -14.40
C PHE A 247 2.06 10.59 -13.69
N VAL A 248 2.38 9.79 -12.67
CA VAL A 248 3.65 9.87 -11.94
C VAL A 248 4.25 8.47 -11.81
N GLU A 249 5.49 8.33 -12.22
CA GLU A 249 6.29 7.14 -12.00
C GLU A 249 7.04 7.21 -10.68
N LEU A 250 7.19 6.06 -10.04
CA LEU A 250 8.04 5.87 -8.87
C LEU A 250 9.14 4.85 -9.19
N ASP A 251 10.32 5.08 -8.67
CA ASP A 251 11.44 4.15 -8.80
C ASP A 251 11.35 3.09 -7.69
N SER A 252 10.66 2.01 -8.00
CA SER A 252 10.50 0.85 -7.12
C SER A 252 10.22 -0.40 -7.95
N HIS A 253 10.62 -1.57 -7.40
CA HIS A 253 10.27 -2.90 -7.89
C HIS A 253 9.02 -3.46 -7.18
N ASN A 254 8.64 -2.88 -6.04
CA ASN A 254 7.54 -3.35 -5.25
C ASN A 254 6.20 -2.87 -5.83
N HIS A 255 5.24 -3.78 -5.93
CA HIS A 255 3.84 -3.43 -6.23
C HIS A 255 3.16 -2.76 -5.04
N VAL A 256 3.54 -3.16 -3.82
CA VAL A 256 3.14 -2.51 -2.57
C VAL A 256 4.37 -1.85 -1.98
N LEU A 257 4.41 -0.51 -1.94
CA LEU A 257 5.56 0.22 -1.42
C LEU A 257 5.83 -0.11 0.05
N LEU A 258 7.11 -0.30 0.38
CA LEU A 258 7.58 -0.56 1.73
C LEU A 258 7.98 0.74 2.43
N GLU A 259 7.82 0.79 3.75
CA GLU A 259 8.04 2.01 4.56
C GLU A 259 9.47 2.59 4.41
N ASN A 260 10.46 1.74 4.20
CA ASN A 260 11.88 2.09 4.17
C ASN A 260 12.44 2.41 2.77
N GLU A 261 11.61 2.37 1.72
CA GLU A 261 12.08 2.72 0.37
C GLU A 261 11.83 4.21 0.04
N PRO A 262 12.73 4.87 -0.72
CA PRO A 262 12.57 6.29 -1.08
C PRO A 262 11.27 6.60 -1.82
N ALA A 263 10.76 5.64 -2.60
CA ALA A 263 9.51 5.75 -3.33
C ALA A 263 8.31 5.99 -2.41
N TRP A 264 8.34 5.46 -1.18
CA TRP A 264 7.28 5.67 -0.19
C TRP A 264 7.15 7.15 0.21
N GLY A 265 8.26 7.80 0.59
CA GLY A 265 8.25 9.22 0.95
C GLY A 265 7.77 10.10 -0.20
N ARG A 266 8.18 9.79 -1.44
CA ARG A 266 7.72 10.49 -2.63
C ARG A 266 6.21 10.29 -2.87
N PHE A 267 5.69 9.08 -2.66
CA PHE A 267 4.25 8.79 -2.76
C PHE A 267 3.44 9.59 -1.75
N CYS A 268 3.89 9.63 -0.49
CA CYS A 268 3.24 10.43 0.55
C CYS A 268 3.17 11.91 0.17
N ALA A 269 4.29 12.50 -0.27
CA ALA A 269 4.35 13.89 -0.69
C ALA A 269 3.41 14.18 -1.88
N LEU A 270 3.32 13.26 -2.86
CA LEU A 270 2.41 13.39 -3.98
C LEU A 270 0.93 13.38 -3.55
N LEU A 271 0.57 12.54 -2.59
CA LEU A 271 -0.80 12.51 -2.08
C LEU A 271 -1.15 13.79 -1.30
N ASP A 272 -0.22 14.28 -0.45
CA ASP A 272 -0.45 15.51 0.30
C ASP A 272 -0.58 16.71 -0.65
N GLU A 273 0.28 16.82 -1.68
CA GLU A 273 0.16 17.83 -2.75
C GLU A 273 -1.21 17.70 -3.46
N PHE A 274 -1.58 16.50 -3.88
CA PHE A 274 -2.78 16.27 -4.68
C PHE A 274 -4.07 16.51 -3.90
N PHE A 275 -4.10 16.23 -2.61
CA PHE A 275 -5.23 16.50 -1.73
C PHE A 275 -5.23 17.93 -1.15
N GLY A 276 -4.24 18.75 -1.48
CA GLY A 276 -4.07 20.08 -0.90
C GLY A 276 -3.84 20.05 0.61
N ARG A 277 -3.31 18.95 1.14
CA ARG A 277 -2.94 18.85 2.55
C ARG A 277 -1.63 19.62 2.75
N LYS A 278 -1.53 20.34 3.88
CA LYS A 278 -0.18 20.76 4.31
C LYS A 278 0.60 19.49 4.57
N PRO A 279 1.82 19.35 4.01
CA PRO A 279 2.65 18.20 4.35
C PRO A 279 2.62 18.03 5.87
N ALA A 280 2.36 16.82 6.34
CA ALA A 280 2.64 16.53 7.74
C ALA A 280 4.10 16.95 7.97
N PRO A 281 4.43 17.71 9.04
CA PRO A 281 5.81 18.11 9.27
C PRO A 281 6.65 16.85 9.10
N SER A 282 7.64 16.96 8.23
CA SER A 282 8.62 15.87 8.03
C SER A 282 9.05 15.43 9.43
N PRO A 283 9.21 14.13 9.73
CA PRO A 283 9.56 13.69 11.09
C PRO A 283 10.73 14.45 11.73
N VAL A 284 11.44 15.27 10.96
CA VAL A 284 12.60 16.09 11.34
C VAL A 284 12.24 17.56 11.64
N GLU A 285 11.05 18.04 11.31
CA GLU A 285 10.63 19.42 11.65
C GLU A 285 10.00 19.52 13.06
N SER A 286 9.98 18.45 13.83
CA SER A 286 9.66 18.62 15.24
C SER A 286 10.84 19.35 15.90
N THR A 287 10.56 20.47 16.55
CA THR A 287 11.54 21.16 17.40
C THR A 287 12.20 20.22 18.42
N ALA A 288 11.58 19.08 18.73
CA ALA A 288 12.08 18.00 19.56
C ALA A 288 13.22 17.21 18.87
N ASP A 289 13.12 16.87 17.59
CA ASP A 289 14.16 16.12 16.86
C ASP A 289 15.39 16.98 16.61
N LEU A 290 15.21 18.27 16.29
CA LEU A 290 16.33 19.23 16.20
C LEU A 290 17.03 19.44 17.55
N LYS A 291 16.27 19.48 18.65
CA LYS A 291 16.84 19.52 20.00
C LYS A 291 17.59 18.23 20.33
N ALA A 292 17.00 17.08 20.05
CA ALA A 292 17.63 15.78 20.28
C ALA A 292 18.94 15.60 19.49
N LEU A 293 18.96 16.05 18.23
CA LEU A 293 20.19 16.09 17.41
C LEU A 293 21.24 17.08 17.97
N ALA A 294 20.79 18.21 18.55
CA ALA A 294 21.69 19.19 19.20
C ALA A 294 22.32 18.63 20.49
N GLU A 295 21.66 17.70 21.18
CA GLU A 295 22.16 17.04 22.40
C GLU A 295 23.19 15.93 22.13
N LEU A 296 23.41 15.56 20.86
CA LEU A 296 24.45 14.61 20.51
C LEU A 296 25.83 15.24 20.69
N THR A 297 26.71 14.52 21.35
CA THR A 297 28.14 14.88 21.41
C THR A 297 28.77 14.82 20.02
N GLU A 298 29.89 15.50 19.83
CA GLU A 298 30.64 15.47 18.56
C GLU A 298 30.99 14.03 18.13
N ARG A 299 31.31 13.16 19.10
CA ARG A 299 31.62 11.76 18.84
C ARG A 299 30.38 10.97 18.37
N GLU A 300 29.25 11.21 19.01
CA GLU A 300 27.96 10.59 18.63
C GLU A 300 27.49 11.06 17.26
N ARG A 301 27.68 12.34 16.93
CA ARG A 301 27.39 12.86 15.57
C ARG A 301 28.25 12.20 14.50
N LYS A 302 29.57 12.00 14.76
CA LYS A 302 30.46 11.29 13.84
C LYS A 302 30.02 9.83 13.63
N VAL A 303 29.62 9.15 14.71
CA VAL A 303 29.08 7.79 14.60
C VAL A 303 27.78 7.78 13.79
N LEU A 304 26.87 8.70 14.08
CA LEU A 304 25.57 8.80 13.39
C LEU A 304 25.74 9.14 11.89
N ALA A 305 26.66 10.01 11.51
CA ALA A 305 26.97 10.31 10.12
C ALA A 305 27.49 9.08 9.36
N LEU A 306 28.37 8.27 9.97
CA LEU A 306 28.84 7.02 9.35
C LEU A 306 27.73 5.97 9.24
N VAL A 307 26.79 5.96 10.17
CA VAL A 307 25.58 5.13 10.11
C VAL A 307 24.69 5.59 8.95
N ALA A 308 24.49 6.89 8.79
CA ALA A 308 23.72 7.47 7.68
C ALA A 308 24.35 7.21 6.31
N ALA A 309 25.68 7.10 6.25
CA ALA A 309 26.43 6.67 5.08
C ALA A 309 26.34 5.14 4.81
N GLY A 310 25.61 4.38 5.64
CA GLY A 310 25.36 2.95 5.43
C GLY A 310 26.44 2.00 5.96
N LEU A 311 27.45 2.46 6.69
CA LEU A 311 28.54 1.62 7.19
C LEU A 311 28.06 0.67 8.29
N SER A 312 28.56 -0.56 8.32
CA SER A 312 28.40 -1.53 9.41
C SER A 312 29.14 -1.08 10.70
N ASN A 313 28.80 -1.68 11.85
CA ASN A 313 29.48 -1.37 13.11
C ASN A 313 30.97 -1.70 13.08
N ALA A 314 31.38 -2.74 12.34
CA ALA A 314 32.77 -3.12 12.16
C ALA A 314 33.54 -2.03 11.34
N GLU A 315 32.96 -1.57 10.23
CA GLU A 315 33.53 -0.51 9.39
C GLU A 315 33.63 0.82 10.14
N ILE A 316 32.61 1.17 10.92
CA ILE A 316 32.61 2.38 11.80
C ILE A 316 33.72 2.25 12.84
N GLY A 317 33.85 1.06 13.46
CA GLY A 317 34.91 0.77 14.42
C GLY A 317 36.30 0.97 13.81
N GLY A 318 36.51 0.45 12.60
CA GLY A 318 37.77 0.63 11.85
C GLY A 318 38.07 2.11 11.54
N LYS A 319 37.08 2.86 11.04
CA LYS A 319 37.22 4.28 10.71
C LYS A 319 37.47 5.19 11.93
N LEU A 320 36.89 4.83 13.06
CA LEU A 320 36.98 5.64 14.28
C LEU A 320 38.03 5.14 15.29
N PHE A 321 38.72 4.04 14.96
CA PHE A 321 39.74 3.39 15.81
C PHE A 321 39.17 2.97 17.18
N ILE A 322 37.95 2.38 17.20
CA ILE A 322 37.28 1.89 18.39
C ILE A 322 36.71 0.47 18.15
N SER A 323 36.49 -0.26 19.23
CA SER A 323 35.90 -1.62 19.11
C SER A 323 34.45 -1.57 18.61
N GLU A 324 34.02 -2.63 17.94
CA GLU A 324 32.62 -2.78 17.53
C GLU A 324 31.64 -2.73 18.71
N LYS A 325 32.06 -3.22 19.90
CA LYS A 325 31.31 -3.10 21.13
C LYS A 325 31.13 -1.63 21.54
N THR A 326 32.16 -0.81 21.36
CA THR A 326 32.10 0.63 21.65
C THR A 326 31.14 1.34 20.69
N VAL A 327 31.16 0.96 19.41
CA VAL A 327 30.19 1.48 18.41
C VAL A 327 28.76 1.14 18.81
N ARG A 328 28.48 -0.11 19.24
CA ARG A 328 27.15 -0.49 19.74
C ARG A 328 26.70 0.35 20.93
N ASN A 329 27.59 0.58 21.88
CA ASN A 329 27.29 1.44 23.03
C ASN A 329 26.98 2.89 22.65
N HIS A 330 27.69 3.44 21.67
CA HIS A 330 27.36 4.76 21.11
C HIS A 330 25.99 4.76 20.44
N LEU A 331 25.68 3.73 19.63
CA LEU A 331 24.38 3.63 18.97
C LEU A 331 23.22 3.54 19.95
N THR A 332 23.35 2.77 21.02
CA THR A 332 22.33 2.72 22.08
C THR A 332 22.06 4.11 22.65
N ARG A 333 23.11 4.84 23.04
CA ARG A 333 22.97 6.21 23.58
C ARG A 333 22.39 7.19 22.54
N ILE A 334 22.79 7.07 21.28
CA ILE A 334 22.25 7.88 20.19
C ILE A 334 20.75 7.58 20.03
N PHE A 335 20.35 6.31 20.03
CA PHE A 335 18.94 5.93 19.88
C PHE A 335 18.10 6.42 21.06
N ASP A 336 18.62 6.31 22.28
CA ASP A 336 17.96 6.84 23.49
C ASP A 336 17.76 8.37 23.39
N LYS A 337 18.81 9.11 23.00
CA LYS A 337 18.74 10.57 22.86
C LYS A 337 17.80 11.01 21.74
N LEU A 338 17.80 10.29 20.61
CA LEU A 338 16.92 10.57 19.46
C LEU A 338 15.50 10.03 19.65
N GLY A 339 15.22 9.28 20.71
CA GLY A 339 13.91 8.66 20.92
C GLY A 339 13.55 7.64 19.84
N VAL A 340 14.55 6.99 19.22
CA VAL A 340 14.33 6.01 18.14
C VAL A 340 14.67 4.60 18.60
N ASN A 341 13.96 3.62 18.06
CA ASN A 341 14.10 2.20 18.42
C ASN A 341 14.76 1.35 17.33
N SER A 342 15.21 1.97 16.23
CA SER A 342 15.86 1.26 15.14
C SER A 342 16.94 2.07 14.44
N ARG A 343 17.94 1.35 13.89
CA ARG A 343 19.00 1.93 13.07
C ARG A 343 18.46 2.64 11.84
N ALA A 344 17.45 2.06 11.18
CA ALA A 344 16.82 2.64 10.00
C ALA A 344 16.21 4.02 10.31
N ARG A 345 15.54 4.16 11.46
CA ARG A 345 14.97 5.44 11.88
C ARG A 345 16.04 6.48 12.18
N ALA A 346 17.15 6.08 12.80
CA ALA A 346 18.29 6.97 13.06
C ALA A 346 18.95 7.43 11.75
N ILE A 347 19.05 6.57 10.74
CA ILE A 347 19.56 6.93 9.40
C ILE A 347 18.68 8.00 8.75
N VAL A 348 17.36 7.83 8.80
CA VAL A 348 16.42 8.83 8.24
C VAL A 348 16.61 10.17 8.92
N LEU A 349 16.54 10.23 10.25
CA LEU A 349 16.75 11.46 11.01
C LEU A 349 18.08 12.15 10.71
N ALA A 350 19.16 11.37 10.59
CA ALA A 350 20.47 11.91 10.29
C ALA A 350 20.56 12.52 8.88
N ARG A 351 20.02 11.82 7.86
CA ARG A 351 20.00 12.30 6.47
C ARG A 351 19.15 13.55 6.31
N ASP A 352 17.99 13.56 6.91
CA ASP A 352 17.07 14.69 6.87
C ASP A 352 17.65 15.92 7.58
N ALA A 353 18.53 15.72 8.58
CA ALA A 353 19.30 16.78 9.25
C ALA A 353 20.60 17.14 8.52
N GLY A 354 20.88 16.59 7.34
CA GLY A 354 22.08 16.87 6.57
C GLY A 354 23.38 16.27 7.13
N LEU A 355 23.29 15.27 8.00
CA LEU A 355 24.44 14.52 8.53
C LEU A 355 24.74 13.33 7.58
N HIS A 356 25.70 13.50 6.65
CA HIS A 356 26.22 12.48 5.73
C HIS A 356 27.73 12.57 5.58
#